data_cb19640ff6c572774b114518e7495c54
#
_entry.id   cb19640ff6c572774b114518e7495c54
#
_cell.length_a   1.000
_cell.length_b   1.000
_cell.length_c   1.000
_cell.angle_alpha   90.00
_cell.angle_beta   90.00
_cell.angle_gamma   90.00
#
_symmetry.space_group_name_H-M   'P 1'
#
loop_
_entity.id
_entity.type
_entity.pdbx_description
1 polymer ?
#
loop_
_entity_poly.entity_id
_entity_poly.type
_entity_poly.pdbx_seq_one_letter_code
_entity_poly.pdbx_strand_id
1 'polypeptide(L)'
;FDDLKAIQKQFHHLVRIVPGKGKIILPENDINLKQVMAMGCWSEQELVGEEGTWRAQKLTPDASHYAVFLDGEQVGEVNWALVGEHNMHNGLMAIAATRHVGVQPADACRALGDFINARRRLELRGEANGVTVYDDFAHHPTAILATLAALRGKVGGTARILAVLEPRSNTMKM
;
A
#
# COMPACT_ATOMS: atom_id res chain seq x y z
N PHE A 1 -20.44 9.36 7.41
CA PHE A 1 -20.71 10.00 6.10
C PHE A 1 -21.91 9.31 5.48
N ASP A 2 -22.80 10.09 4.86
CA ASP A 2 -24.05 9.58 4.30
C ASP A 2 -23.83 8.79 3.00
N ASP A 3 -22.85 9.20 2.21
CA ASP A 3 -22.50 8.58 0.94
C ASP A 3 -21.03 8.79 0.55
N LEU A 4 -20.61 8.17 -0.56
CA LEU A 4 -19.27 8.31 -1.11
C LEU A 4 -18.96 9.76 -1.54
N LYS A 5 -19.95 10.51 -2.03
CA LYS A 5 -19.75 11.90 -2.46
C LYS A 5 -19.39 12.79 -1.27
N ALA A 6 -19.99 12.55 -0.10
CA ALA A 6 -19.64 13.24 1.12
C ALA A 6 -18.18 12.99 1.52
N ILE A 7 -17.69 11.75 1.37
CA ILE A 7 -16.29 11.38 1.59
C ILE A 7 -15.39 12.09 0.58
N GLN A 8 -15.69 11.98 -0.71
CA GLN A 8 -14.93 12.63 -1.78
C GLN A 8 -14.81 14.15 -1.57
N LYS A 9 -15.88 14.80 -1.09
CA LYS A 9 -15.85 16.22 -0.76
C LYS A 9 -14.84 16.53 0.35
N GLN A 10 -14.71 15.69 1.38
CA GLN A 10 -13.71 15.89 2.43
C GLN A 10 -12.29 15.71 1.89
N PHE A 11 -12.07 14.68 1.05
CA PHE A 11 -10.78 14.52 0.37
C PHE A 11 -10.46 15.73 -0.53
N HIS A 12 -11.45 16.27 -1.24
CA HIS A 12 -11.24 17.49 -2.03
C HIS A 12 -10.88 18.71 -1.16
N HIS A 13 -11.43 18.82 0.06
CA HIS A 13 -10.99 19.86 0.98
C HIS A 13 -9.52 19.71 1.35
N LEU A 14 -9.01 18.48 1.53
CA LEU A 14 -7.58 18.23 1.73
C LEU A 14 -6.77 18.63 0.49
N VAL A 15 -7.20 18.24 -0.72
CA VAL A 15 -6.52 18.63 -1.97
C VAL A 15 -6.37 20.14 -2.08
N ARG A 16 -7.41 20.91 -1.72
CA ARG A 16 -7.42 22.38 -1.81
C ARG A 16 -6.43 23.08 -0.87
N ILE A 17 -6.03 22.46 0.22
CA ILE A 17 -5.07 23.04 1.17
C ILE A 17 -3.62 22.65 0.89
N VAL A 18 -3.38 21.75 -0.06
CA VAL A 18 -2.02 21.44 -0.51
C VAL A 18 -1.45 22.67 -1.23
N PRO A 19 -0.29 23.22 -0.80
CA PRO A 19 0.31 24.38 -1.46
C PRO A 19 0.63 24.10 -2.93
N GLY A 20 0.64 25.15 -3.78
CA GLY A 20 0.97 25.00 -5.21
C GLY A 20 2.36 24.42 -5.50
N LYS A 21 3.30 24.52 -4.54
CA LYS A 21 4.61 23.83 -4.59
C LYS A 21 4.59 22.43 -3.98
N GLY A 22 3.47 22.04 -3.38
CA GLY A 22 3.27 20.70 -2.84
C GLY A 22 2.98 19.70 -3.95
N LYS A 23 2.97 18.42 -3.58
CA LYS A 23 2.73 17.32 -4.51
C LYS A 23 1.65 16.38 -3.96
N ILE A 24 0.82 15.87 -4.83
CA ILE A 24 -0.17 14.85 -4.53
C ILE A 24 0.25 13.56 -5.21
N ILE A 25 0.45 12.52 -4.43
CA ILE A 25 0.82 11.19 -4.90
C ILE A 25 -0.38 10.29 -4.74
N LEU A 26 -0.82 9.65 -5.81
CA LEU A 26 -2.06 8.87 -5.81
C LEU A 26 -1.98 7.66 -6.75
N PRO A 27 -2.77 6.59 -6.48
CA PRO A 27 -2.89 5.46 -7.39
C PRO A 27 -3.46 5.90 -8.74
N GLU A 28 -2.85 5.43 -9.84
CA GLU A 28 -3.30 5.80 -11.19
C GLU A 28 -4.71 5.32 -11.54
N ASN A 29 -5.13 4.17 -10.99
CA ASN A 29 -6.36 3.48 -11.38
C ASN A 29 -7.53 3.64 -10.39
N ASP A 30 -7.41 4.51 -9.37
CA ASP A 30 -8.51 4.77 -8.44
C ASP A 30 -9.48 5.80 -9.03
N ILE A 31 -10.64 5.31 -9.49
CA ILE A 31 -11.68 6.16 -10.09
C ILE A 31 -12.24 7.19 -9.10
N ASN A 32 -12.30 6.86 -7.82
CA ASN A 32 -12.85 7.77 -6.81
C ASN A 32 -11.88 8.92 -6.55
N LEU A 33 -10.58 8.65 -6.50
CA LEU A 33 -9.56 9.70 -6.39
C LEU A 33 -9.47 10.54 -7.66
N LYS A 34 -9.61 9.94 -8.86
CA LYS A 34 -9.72 10.71 -10.11
C LYS A 34 -10.89 11.71 -10.07
N GLN A 35 -12.05 11.30 -9.55
CA GLN A 35 -13.20 12.19 -9.37
C GLN A 35 -12.91 13.32 -8.37
N VAL A 36 -12.19 13.04 -7.28
CA VAL A 36 -11.75 14.07 -6.32
C VAL A 36 -10.83 15.08 -7.00
N MET A 37 -9.84 14.63 -7.78
CA MET A 37 -8.93 15.54 -8.51
C MET A 37 -9.68 16.38 -9.55
N ALA A 38 -10.70 15.81 -10.20
CA ALA A 38 -11.54 16.53 -11.18
C ALA A 38 -12.40 17.66 -10.56
N MET A 39 -12.62 17.66 -9.25
CA MET A 39 -13.27 18.80 -8.56
C MET A 39 -12.37 20.04 -8.50
N GLY A 40 -11.08 19.91 -8.83
CA GLY A 40 -10.06 20.97 -8.87
C GLY A 40 -8.83 20.58 -8.07
N CYS A 41 -7.68 20.60 -8.74
CA CYS A 41 -6.37 20.35 -8.16
C CYS A 41 -5.37 21.35 -8.73
N TRP A 42 -4.64 22.05 -7.87
CA TRP A 42 -3.69 23.10 -8.25
C TRP A 42 -2.24 22.72 -7.94
N SER A 43 -2.04 21.56 -7.33
CA SER A 43 -0.73 21.00 -7.02
C SER A 43 -0.34 19.96 -8.08
N GLU A 44 0.95 19.77 -8.27
CA GLU A 44 1.49 18.73 -9.14
C GLU A 44 1.05 17.35 -8.65
N GLN A 45 0.72 16.46 -9.60
CA GLN A 45 0.32 15.08 -9.31
C GLN A 45 1.38 14.11 -9.80
N GLU A 46 1.73 13.12 -8.98
CA GLU A 46 2.48 11.93 -9.39
C GLU A 46 1.62 10.68 -9.23
N LEU A 47 1.57 9.89 -10.28
CA LEU A 47 0.75 8.67 -10.32
C LEU A 47 1.59 7.45 -9.98
N VAL A 48 1.01 6.56 -9.20
CA VAL A 48 1.60 5.28 -8.81
C VAL A 48 0.79 4.15 -9.44
N GLY A 49 1.41 3.38 -10.30
CA GLY A 49 0.78 2.27 -11.02
C GLY A 49 1.60 1.79 -12.20
N GLU A 50 1.05 0.94 -13.04
CA GLU A 50 1.76 0.30 -14.16
C GLU A 50 2.19 1.29 -15.23
N GLU A 51 1.37 2.31 -15.51
CA GLU A 51 1.63 3.37 -16.49
C GLU A 51 1.94 4.71 -15.80
N GLY A 52 2.04 4.70 -14.45
CA GLY A 52 2.28 5.89 -13.65
C GLY A 52 3.74 6.35 -13.69
N THR A 53 3.99 7.56 -13.16
CA THR A 53 5.34 8.09 -12.90
C THR A 53 6.19 7.13 -12.07
N TRP A 54 5.55 6.48 -11.11
CA TRP A 54 6.15 5.49 -10.24
C TRP A 54 5.55 4.11 -10.48
N ARG A 55 6.40 3.13 -10.74
CA ARG A 55 6.02 1.74 -10.95
C ARG A 55 6.85 0.82 -10.08
N ALA A 56 6.25 -0.26 -9.59
CA ALA A 56 6.94 -1.36 -8.93
C ALA A 56 6.79 -2.64 -9.74
N GLN A 57 7.86 -3.43 -9.81
CA GLN A 57 7.86 -4.76 -10.42
C GLN A 57 8.22 -5.79 -9.37
N LYS A 58 7.30 -6.72 -9.09
CA LYS A 58 7.56 -7.83 -8.13
C LYS A 58 8.70 -8.70 -8.60
N LEU A 59 9.61 -9.00 -7.69
CA LEU A 59 10.69 -9.97 -7.85
C LEU A 59 10.41 -11.26 -7.06
N THR A 60 9.47 -11.20 -6.08
CA THR A 60 8.97 -12.37 -5.34
C THR A 60 7.44 -12.46 -5.42
N PRO A 61 6.85 -13.66 -5.34
CA PRO A 61 5.39 -13.84 -5.42
C PRO A 61 4.61 -13.11 -4.33
N ASP A 62 5.21 -12.92 -3.16
CA ASP A 62 4.62 -12.25 -1.99
C ASP A 62 4.85 -10.73 -1.97
N ALA A 63 5.51 -10.17 -3.00
CA ALA A 63 5.87 -8.76 -3.12
C ALA A 63 6.77 -8.24 -1.97
N SER A 64 7.48 -9.09 -1.25
CA SER A 64 8.47 -8.69 -0.25
C SER A 64 9.77 -8.16 -0.87
N HIS A 65 10.02 -8.49 -2.13
CA HIS A 65 11.14 -7.98 -2.93
C HIS A 65 10.60 -7.45 -4.25
N TYR A 66 10.91 -6.21 -4.58
CA TYR A 66 10.44 -5.55 -5.81
C TYR A 66 11.41 -4.47 -6.29
N ALA A 67 11.51 -4.32 -7.61
CA ALA A 67 12.21 -3.22 -8.25
C ALA A 67 11.32 -1.98 -8.33
N VAL A 68 11.92 -0.80 -8.18
CA VAL A 68 11.25 0.50 -8.21
C VAL A 68 11.70 1.27 -9.46
N PHE A 69 10.74 1.78 -10.19
CA PHE A 69 10.95 2.57 -11.40
C PHE A 69 10.37 3.97 -11.25
N LEU A 70 11.09 4.95 -11.76
CA LEU A 70 10.68 6.35 -11.92
C LEU A 70 10.80 6.71 -13.40
N ASP A 71 9.71 7.17 -14.01
CA ASP A 71 9.66 7.53 -15.43
C ASP A 71 10.27 6.44 -16.36
N GLY A 72 10.05 5.16 -16.01
CA GLY A 72 10.51 3.99 -16.74
C GLY A 72 11.93 3.53 -16.42
N GLU A 73 12.73 4.30 -15.70
CA GLU A 73 14.09 3.92 -15.28
C GLU A 73 14.08 3.26 -13.90
N GLN A 74 14.82 2.14 -13.74
CA GLN A 74 14.97 1.51 -12.44
C GLN A 74 15.84 2.37 -11.52
N VAL A 75 15.30 2.81 -10.39
CA VAL A 75 15.96 3.69 -9.42
C VAL A 75 16.36 2.99 -8.13
N GLY A 76 15.96 1.74 -7.93
CA GLY A 76 16.34 0.94 -6.78
C GLY A 76 15.51 -0.33 -6.62
N GLU A 77 15.77 -1.05 -5.54
CA GLU A 77 15.02 -2.24 -5.14
C GLU A 77 14.72 -2.15 -3.64
N VAL A 78 13.55 -2.64 -3.26
CA VAL A 78 13.15 -2.83 -1.86
C VAL A 78 13.10 -4.31 -1.56
N ASN A 79 13.80 -4.72 -0.51
CA ASN A 79 13.73 -6.07 0.04
C ASN A 79 13.49 -5.93 1.54
N TRP A 80 12.29 -6.28 2.01
CA TRP A 80 11.84 -6.06 3.37
C TRP A 80 11.05 -7.23 3.94
N ALA A 81 10.67 -7.15 5.21
CA ALA A 81 9.90 -8.19 5.88
C ALA A 81 8.40 -8.18 5.56
N LEU A 82 7.88 -7.09 4.96
CA LEU A 82 6.47 -6.95 4.65
C LEU A 82 6.10 -7.75 3.40
N VAL A 83 4.87 -8.25 3.37
CA VAL A 83 4.34 -9.01 2.23
C VAL A 83 3.05 -8.37 1.71
N GLY A 84 2.74 -8.65 0.45
CA GLY A 84 1.51 -8.22 -0.21
C GLY A 84 1.66 -6.96 -1.04
N GLU A 85 0.93 -6.94 -2.15
CA GLU A 85 0.97 -5.82 -3.12
C GLU A 85 0.55 -4.50 -2.50
N HIS A 86 -0.38 -4.52 -1.53
CA HIS A 86 -0.78 -3.30 -0.82
C HIS A 86 0.38 -2.67 -0.05
N ASN A 87 1.27 -3.46 0.57
CA ASN A 87 2.48 -2.94 1.22
C ASN A 87 3.49 -2.45 0.19
N MET A 88 3.69 -3.16 -0.91
CA MET A 88 4.52 -2.71 -2.03
C MET A 88 4.07 -1.34 -2.54
N HIS A 89 2.77 -1.13 -2.77
CA HIS A 89 2.22 0.16 -3.16
C HIS A 89 2.42 1.24 -2.10
N ASN A 90 2.23 0.92 -0.80
CA ASN A 90 2.50 1.86 0.29
C ASN A 90 3.98 2.27 0.32
N GLY A 91 4.90 1.31 0.14
CA GLY A 91 6.33 1.59 0.03
C GLY A 91 6.66 2.50 -1.14
N LEU A 92 6.07 2.23 -2.31
CA LEU A 92 6.28 3.06 -3.50
C LEU A 92 5.78 4.50 -3.31
N MET A 93 4.62 4.69 -2.67
CA MET A 93 4.11 6.02 -2.32
C MET A 93 5.01 6.74 -1.32
N ALA A 94 5.57 6.01 -0.34
CA ALA A 94 6.51 6.57 0.63
C ALA A 94 7.81 7.04 -0.05
N ILE A 95 8.36 6.26 -0.99
CA ILE A 95 9.54 6.64 -1.80
C ILE A 95 9.24 7.90 -2.62
N ALA A 96 8.10 7.96 -3.29
CA ALA A 96 7.68 9.13 -4.05
C ALA A 96 7.56 10.38 -3.16
N ALA A 97 6.97 10.25 -1.97
CA ALA A 97 6.82 11.34 -1.02
C ALA A 97 8.18 11.84 -0.49
N THR A 98 9.10 10.94 -0.16
CA THR A 98 10.44 11.31 0.34
C THR A 98 11.29 11.96 -0.73
N ARG A 99 11.14 11.56 -2.00
CA ARG A 99 11.79 12.24 -3.13
C ARG A 99 11.40 13.72 -3.22
N HIS A 100 10.13 14.04 -2.98
CA HIS A 100 9.66 15.43 -3.00
C HIS A 100 10.40 16.33 -1.99
N VAL A 101 10.84 15.77 -0.87
CA VAL A 101 11.62 16.50 0.15
C VAL A 101 13.14 16.30 0.02
N GLY A 102 13.62 15.77 -1.11
CA GLY A 102 15.03 15.71 -1.49
C GLY A 102 15.76 14.40 -1.17
N VAL A 103 15.08 13.36 -0.68
CA VAL A 103 15.70 12.04 -0.49
C VAL A 103 15.86 11.34 -1.85
N GLN A 104 17.04 10.80 -2.11
CA GLN A 104 17.26 10.04 -3.33
C GLN A 104 16.45 8.73 -3.30
N PRO A 105 15.79 8.34 -4.41
CA PRO A 105 14.98 7.12 -4.45
C PRO A 105 15.73 5.85 -4.01
N ALA A 106 17.00 5.70 -4.42
CA ALA A 106 17.83 4.56 -4.00
C ALA A 106 18.06 4.51 -2.50
N ASP A 107 18.20 5.67 -1.83
CA ASP A 107 18.35 5.74 -0.37
C ASP A 107 17.04 5.39 0.34
N ALA A 108 15.92 5.88 -0.18
CA ALA A 108 14.60 5.54 0.32
C ALA A 108 14.30 4.04 0.19
N CYS A 109 14.66 3.43 -0.95
CA CYS A 109 14.54 1.98 -1.16
C CYS A 109 15.33 1.19 -0.11
N ARG A 110 16.60 1.57 0.15
CA ARG A 110 17.42 0.91 1.17
C ARG A 110 16.83 1.08 2.58
N ALA A 111 16.39 2.28 2.92
CA ALA A 111 15.79 2.56 4.23
C ALA A 111 14.53 1.75 4.51
N LEU A 112 13.72 1.45 3.49
CA LEU A 112 12.56 0.58 3.64
C LEU A 112 12.94 -0.88 3.98
N GLY A 113 14.13 -1.34 3.63
CA GLY A 113 14.66 -2.65 4.04
C GLY A 113 14.74 -2.83 5.56
N ASP A 114 15.00 -1.73 6.28
CA ASP A 114 15.10 -1.71 7.74
C ASP A 114 13.77 -1.35 8.42
N PHE A 115 12.68 -1.19 7.66
CA PHE A 115 11.40 -0.76 8.21
C PHE A 115 10.77 -1.83 9.10
N ILE A 116 10.49 -1.45 10.35
CA ILE A 116 9.80 -2.28 11.32
C ILE A 116 8.31 -1.99 11.25
N ASN A 117 7.52 -3.01 10.91
CA ASN A 117 6.08 -2.87 10.75
C ASN A 117 5.35 -2.55 12.06
N ALA A 118 4.18 -1.92 11.96
CA ALA A 118 3.28 -1.75 13.08
C ALA A 118 2.78 -3.11 13.58
N ARG A 119 2.50 -3.19 14.88
CA ARG A 119 1.91 -4.40 15.49
C ARG A 119 0.57 -4.73 14.84
N ARG A 120 0.24 -6.02 14.78
CA ARG A 120 -1.02 -6.53 14.21
C ARG A 120 -1.21 -6.18 12.73
N ARG A 121 -0.13 -6.19 11.95
CA ARG A 121 -0.12 -6.07 10.50
C ARG A 121 0.60 -7.29 9.91
N LEU A 122 -0.11 -8.42 9.82
CA LEU A 122 0.41 -9.75 9.51
C LEU A 122 1.63 -10.10 10.39
N GLU A 123 1.52 -9.74 11.68
CA GLU A 123 2.56 -9.91 12.68
C GLU A 123 2.76 -11.39 12.99
N LEU A 124 3.98 -11.89 12.84
CA LEU A 124 4.33 -13.25 13.25
C LEU A 124 4.26 -13.36 14.78
N ARG A 125 3.36 -14.20 15.30
CA ARG A 125 3.19 -14.44 16.74
C ARG A 125 4.01 -15.63 17.24
N GLY A 126 4.31 -16.56 16.37
CA GLY A 126 5.12 -17.73 16.70
C GLY A 126 4.91 -18.89 15.73
N GLU A 127 5.66 -19.93 15.97
CA GLU A 127 5.57 -21.20 15.25
C GLU A 127 5.62 -22.36 16.24
N ALA A 128 4.73 -23.35 16.06
CA ALA A 128 4.72 -24.57 16.86
C ALA A 128 4.21 -25.74 16.01
N ASN A 129 4.94 -26.87 16.03
CA ASN A 129 4.58 -28.11 15.32
C ASN A 129 4.30 -27.90 13.83
N GLY A 130 5.05 -27.00 13.17
CA GLY A 130 4.88 -26.68 11.75
C GLY A 130 3.67 -25.78 11.45
N VAL A 131 3.04 -25.21 12.48
CA VAL A 131 1.97 -24.22 12.35
C VAL A 131 2.53 -22.85 12.68
N THR A 132 2.51 -21.94 11.70
CA THR A 132 2.90 -20.54 11.87
C THR A 132 1.66 -19.70 12.15
N VAL A 133 1.69 -18.89 13.20
CA VAL A 133 0.57 -18.06 13.65
C VAL A 133 0.86 -16.59 13.36
N TYR A 134 -0.06 -15.93 12.67
CA TYR A 134 -0.04 -14.50 12.39
C TYR A 134 -1.20 -13.78 13.04
N ASP A 135 -0.99 -12.52 13.47
CA ASP A 135 -2.03 -11.60 13.95
C ASP A 135 -2.15 -10.42 12.99
N ASP A 136 -3.37 -10.14 12.55
CA ASP A 136 -3.67 -9.01 11.65
C ASP A 136 -4.89 -8.24 12.14
N PHE A 137 -4.88 -6.93 11.96
CA PHE A 137 -5.99 -6.05 12.35
C PHE A 137 -7.02 -5.85 11.23
N ALA A 138 -6.91 -6.55 10.12
CA ALA A 138 -7.87 -6.44 9.02
C ALA A 138 -9.29 -6.77 9.51
N HIS A 139 -10.20 -5.83 9.33
CA HIS A 139 -11.59 -5.91 9.78
C HIS A 139 -12.59 -5.44 8.71
N HIS A 140 -12.11 -5.11 7.52
CA HIS A 140 -12.90 -4.78 6.33
C HIS A 140 -12.68 -5.85 5.26
N PRO A 141 -13.70 -6.28 4.50
CA PRO A 141 -13.57 -7.34 3.50
C PRO A 141 -12.39 -7.18 2.55
N THR A 142 -12.17 -5.98 2.02
CA THR A 142 -11.05 -5.68 1.13
C THR A 142 -9.69 -5.87 1.82
N ALA A 143 -9.54 -5.44 3.08
CA ALA A 143 -8.31 -5.61 3.84
C ALA A 143 -8.05 -7.09 4.17
N ILE A 144 -9.08 -7.84 4.54
CA ILE A 144 -8.99 -9.29 4.77
C ILE A 144 -8.54 -10.02 3.50
N LEU A 145 -9.14 -9.68 2.36
CA LEU A 145 -8.77 -10.27 1.08
C LEU A 145 -7.30 -9.99 0.75
N ALA A 146 -6.85 -8.74 0.92
CA ALA A 146 -5.46 -8.34 0.66
C ALA A 146 -4.48 -9.08 1.58
N THR A 147 -4.79 -9.22 2.88
CA THR A 147 -3.97 -9.96 3.85
C THR A 147 -3.88 -11.45 3.49
N LEU A 148 -5.01 -12.09 3.14
CA LEU A 148 -5.02 -13.50 2.75
C LEU A 148 -4.28 -13.74 1.44
N ALA A 149 -4.39 -12.85 0.46
CA ALA A 149 -3.64 -12.91 -0.79
C ALA A 149 -2.12 -12.75 -0.54
N ALA A 150 -1.71 -11.82 0.31
CA ALA A 150 -0.33 -11.63 0.72
C ALA A 150 0.24 -12.89 1.39
N LEU A 151 -0.51 -13.47 2.33
CA LEU A 151 -0.11 -14.70 3.01
C LEU A 151 -0.03 -15.88 2.03
N ARG A 152 -0.96 -15.97 1.08
CA ARG A 152 -0.93 -17.01 0.04
C ARG A 152 0.32 -16.89 -0.85
N GLY A 153 0.69 -15.66 -1.23
CA GLY A 153 1.95 -15.41 -1.96
C GLY A 153 3.19 -15.86 -1.18
N LYS A 154 3.18 -15.65 0.15
CA LYS A 154 4.29 -16.04 1.03
C LYS A 154 4.40 -17.56 1.22
N VAL A 155 3.29 -18.26 1.45
CA VAL A 155 3.31 -19.70 1.81
C VAL A 155 3.15 -20.62 0.61
N GLY A 156 2.92 -20.08 -0.59
CA GLY A 156 2.73 -20.86 -1.82
C GLY A 156 1.37 -21.55 -1.92
N GLY A 157 1.11 -22.20 -3.04
CA GLY A 157 -0.20 -22.76 -3.39
C GLY A 157 -0.64 -23.98 -2.57
N THR A 158 0.29 -24.75 -2.02
CA THR A 158 0.02 -26.03 -1.34
C THR A 158 -0.21 -25.92 0.16
N ALA A 159 0.31 -24.86 0.80
CA ALA A 159 0.15 -24.68 2.24
C ALA A 159 -1.31 -24.37 2.62
N ARG A 160 -1.80 -25.00 3.69
CA ARG A 160 -3.13 -24.72 4.24
C ARG A 160 -3.12 -23.42 5.03
N ILE A 161 -4.07 -22.54 4.75
CA ILE A 161 -4.34 -21.33 5.53
C ILE A 161 -5.63 -21.53 6.32
N LEU A 162 -5.59 -21.31 7.62
CA LEU A 162 -6.76 -21.25 8.52
C LEU A 162 -6.92 -19.81 8.95
N ALA A 163 -8.05 -19.19 8.57
CA ALA A 163 -8.37 -17.82 8.96
C ALA A 163 -9.45 -17.83 10.06
N VAL A 164 -9.16 -17.18 11.18
CA VAL A 164 -10.12 -16.94 12.26
C VAL A 164 -10.47 -15.47 12.24
N LEU A 165 -11.74 -15.14 12.04
CA LEU A 165 -12.21 -13.76 11.87
C LEU A 165 -13.19 -13.41 13.01
N GLU A 166 -12.99 -12.23 13.60
CA GLU A 166 -13.92 -11.62 14.54
C GLU A 166 -14.53 -10.35 13.92
N PRO A 167 -15.82 -10.37 13.53
CA PRO A 167 -16.48 -9.19 12.97
C PRO A 167 -16.63 -8.10 14.03
N ARG A 168 -15.93 -6.98 13.89
CA ARG A 168 -16.00 -5.85 14.84
C ARG A 168 -16.72 -4.62 14.32
N SER A 169 -16.86 -4.50 12.99
CA SER A 169 -17.52 -3.34 12.37
C SER A 169 -18.93 -3.67 11.89
N ASN A 170 -19.77 -2.65 11.80
CA ASN A 170 -21.12 -2.81 11.23
C ASN A 170 -21.07 -3.27 9.75
N THR A 171 -20.03 -2.92 9.01
CA THR A 171 -19.82 -3.36 7.63
C THR A 171 -19.53 -4.85 7.47
N MET A 172 -19.17 -5.54 8.54
CA MET A 172 -18.96 -6.99 8.53
C MET A 172 -20.18 -7.78 9.04
N LYS A 173 -21.22 -7.09 9.51
CA LYS A 173 -22.43 -7.70 10.07
C LYS A 173 -23.60 -7.71 9.09
N MET A 174 -23.40 -7.18 7.88
CA MET A 174 -24.38 -7.19 6.80
C MET A 174 -24.22 -8.39 5.88
#